data_18489082050b0800d844e21b9d8c28bf
#
_entry.id   18489082050b0800d844e21b9d8c28bf
#
_cell.length_a   1.000
_cell.length_b   1.000
_cell.length_c   1.000
_cell.angle_alpha   90.00
_cell.angle_beta   90.00
_cell.angle_gamma   90.00
#
_symmetry.space_group_name_H-M   'P 1'
#
loop_
_entity.id
_entity.type
_entity.pdbx_description
1 polymer ?
#
loop_
_entity_poly.entity_id
_entity_poly.type
_entity_poly.pdbx_seq_one_letter_code
_entity_poly.pdbx_strand_id
1 'polypeptide(L)'
;MKTLMLGNEAAARGLYEAGCSFVSSYPGTPSTEITECAAKYPEIYAEWAPNEKVAMEAAFGASLAGYRSFCGMKHVGLNVAADPLFTLSYTGVRGGLVIGVADDAGMHSSQNEQDSRHYAIAAKLPMLEPSDAAESLAFAKLAYEISEKFDTPVLLKMCTRVAHAQSVVEPSGRQAFTPVPYEKNIAKFVMMPACAKARHPIVEQRTLALQAWAETAEINRMEDGADHSIGLIASSTSYQYVKEVCGDRYPVLKLGMVNPLPVKKIQAFAKNVEKAIVVEELDGIIEAHCRAIGVQNVTGKELFGCIGEFSQNYIAEKLGMPVHSGKKLDEAVPARPPVMCAGCPHRGLFYTLKKNKLTVLGDIGSYTLGAAAPLAAIDTTICMGASVSGLHGFNKASGEKNAANTVAVIGDSTFMHSGVTGLINIAYNESTSTVIILDNSITGMTGHQQNPTTGFNLKGDPCTKIDLEALCHAVGIRRVRVVDPYDLAACDKAVKEELAADEPSVIISRRPCALLKYVRHPGPIEAKPEKCVGCKSCMKLGCPAISVMGGKVQIDNTLCTGCGLCRQLCHKGALGE
;
A
#
# COMPACT_ATOMS: atom_id res chain seq x y z
N MET A 1 9.48 22.35 21.38
CA MET A 1 10.79 22.47 20.66
C MET A 1 10.55 22.07 19.22
N LYS A 2 10.97 22.89 18.26
CA LYS A 2 10.86 22.56 16.83
C LYS A 2 11.72 21.35 16.48
N THR A 3 11.19 20.43 15.70
CA THR A 3 11.90 19.23 15.24
C THR A 3 11.55 18.94 13.79
N LEU A 4 12.44 18.28 13.08
CA LEU A 4 12.23 17.84 11.71
C LEU A 4 11.59 16.45 11.73
N MET A 5 10.45 16.27 11.06
CA MET A 5 9.73 15.01 10.97
C MET A 5 9.29 14.70 9.54
N LEU A 6 9.26 13.43 9.18
CA LEU A 6 8.52 12.95 8.01
C LEU A 6 7.01 13.13 8.23
N GLY A 7 6.23 13.26 7.16
CA GLY A 7 4.77 13.35 7.28
C GLY A 7 4.15 12.15 8.02
N ASN A 8 4.63 10.93 7.77
CA ASN A 8 4.19 9.74 8.49
C ASN A 8 4.53 9.78 9.99
N GLU A 9 5.74 10.24 10.35
CA GLU A 9 6.16 10.43 11.75
C GLU A 9 5.29 11.48 12.44
N ALA A 10 5.01 12.58 11.75
CA ALA A 10 4.19 13.68 12.25
C ALA A 10 2.73 13.26 12.44
N ALA A 11 2.16 12.48 11.51
CA ALA A 11 0.83 11.90 11.67
C ALA A 11 0.77 11.00 12.91
N ALA A 12 1.73 10.07 13.07
CA ALA A 12 1.83 9.22 14.26
C ALA A 12 2.00 10.03 15.55
N ARG A 13 2.77 11.12 15.51
CA ARG A 13 2.90 12.05 16.61
C ARG A 13 1.58 12.74 16.94
N GLY A 14 0.81 13.14 15.94
CA GLY A 14 -0.53 13.72 16.12
C GLY A 14 -1.51 12.74 16.76
N LEU A 15 -1.49 11.47 16.36
CA LEU A 15 -2.27 10.40 17.01
C LEU A 15 -1.91 10.27 18.49
N TYR A 16 -0.60 10.24 18.80
CA TYR A 16 -0.12 10.18 20.18
C TYR A 16 -0.58 11.38 21.00
N GLU A 17 -0.37 12.59 20.49
CA GLU A 17 -0.75 13.83 21.18
C GLU A 17 -2.26 13.91 21.42
N ALA A 18 -3.06 13.41 20.49
CA ALA A 18 -4.52 13.33 20.63
C ALA A 18 -5.02 12.25 21.62
N GLY A 19 -4.13 11.49 22.26
CA GLY A 19 -4.56 10.46 23.19
C GLY A 19 -5.05 9.17 22.55
N CYS A 20 -4.71 8.90 21.27
CA CYS A 20 -4.94 7.61 20.63
C CYS A 20 -4.31 6.47 21.44
N SER A 21 -5.03 5.36 21.61
CA SER A 21 -4.54 4.21 22.39
C SER A 21 -4.56 2.89 21.62
N PHE A 22 -5.15 2.85 20.43
CA PHE A 22 -5.21 1.64 19.62
C PHE A 22 -4.93 1.96 18.14
N VAL A 23 -3.98 1.23 17.55
CA VAL A 23 -3.61 1.33 16.14
C VAL A 23 -3.54 -0.06 15.53
N SER A 24 -4.29 -0.31 14.46
CA SER A 24 -4.23 -1.55 13.69
C SER A 24 -4.14 -1.23 12.21
N SER A 25 -3.22 -1.89 11.49
CA SER A 25 -2.95 -1.59 10.07
C SER A 25 -2.50 -2.84 9.33
N TYR A 26 -2.55 -2.81 8.01
CA TYR A 26 -1.77 -3.70 7.16
C TYR A 26 -0.68 -2.90 6.46
N PRO A 27 0.56 -3.42 6.35
CA PRO A 27 1.66 -2.68 5.73
C PRO A 27 1.40 -2.33 4.27
N GLY A 28 1.48 -1.05 3.92
CA GLY A 28 1.25 -0.56 2.56
C GLY A 28 1.91 0.79 2.31
N THR A 29 3.01 0.81 1.52
CA THR A 29 3.69 2.05 1.14
C THR A 29 2.75 2.94 0.32
N PRO A 30 2.57 4.23 0.68
CA PRO A 30 3.44 5.05 1.53
C PRO A 30 2.95 5.25 2.99
N SER A 31 2.02 4.47 3.54
CA SER A 31 1.45 4.68 4.89
C SER A 31 2.08 3.84 6.02
N THR A 32 2.97 2.90 5.69
CA THR A 32 3.49 1.88 6.62
C THR A 32 4.09 2.51 7.89
N GLU A 33 4.90 3.54 7.74
CA GLU A 33 5.66 4.16 8.84
C GLU A 33 4.77 4.87 9.87
N ILE A 34 3.51 5.20 9.55
CA ILE A 34 2.58 5.77 10.56
C ILE A 34 2.44 4.78 11.72
N THR A 35 2.15 3.52 11.41
CA THR A 35 1.95 2.48 12.43
C THR A 35 3.27 2.10 13.12
N GLU A 36 4.37 1.99 12.38
CA GLU A 36 5.70 1.74 12.94
C GLU A 36 6.13 2.85 13.92
N CYS A 37 5.84 4.10 13.60
CA CYS A 37 6.12 5.23 14.49
C CYS A 37 5.17 5.29 15.68
N ALA A 38 3.88 4.99 15.50
CA ALA A 38 2.92 4.91 16.59
C ALA A 38 3.29 3.82 17.61
N ALA A 39 3.82 2.69 17.14
CA ALA A 39 4.26 1.58 18.00
C ALA A 39 5.42 1.93 18.95
N LYS A 40 6.14 3.02 18.68
CA LYS A 40 7.22 3.51 19.57
C LYS A 40 6.70 4.15 20.85
N TYR A 41 5.42 4.54 20.89
CA TYR A 41 4.79 5.12 22.08
C TYR A 41 4.19 4.00 22.96
N PRO A 42 4.63 3.86 24.22
CA PRO A 42 4.15 2.79 25.10
C PRO A 42 2.65 2.88 25.43
N GLU A 43 2.06 4.08 25.33
CA GLU A 43 0.65 4.33 25.59
C GLU A 43 -0.25 3.90 24.42
N ILE A 44 0.32 3.51 23.28
CA ILE A 44 -0.39 3.04 22.11
C ILE A 44 -0.19 1.53 21.96
N TYR A 45 -1.28 0.77 22.00
CA TYR A 45 -1.27 -0.58 21.48
C TYR A 45 -1.28 -0.51 19.96
N ALA A 46 -0.27 -1.08 19.31
CA ALA A 46 -0.15 -1.09 17.85
C ALA A 46 0.10 -2.52 17.33
N GLU A 47 -0.55 -2.86 16.23
CA GLU A 47 -0.46 -4.19 15.63
C GLU A 47 -0.47 -4.17 14.10
N TRP A 48 0.08 -5.23 13.49
CA TRP A 48 -0.20 -5.59 12.11
C TRP A 48 -1.34 -6.59 12.05
N ALA A 49 -2.43 -6.22 11.40
CA ALA A 49 -3.53 -7.12 11.08
C ALA A 49 -3.19 -7.95 9.82
N PRO A 50 -3.86 -9.10 9.59
CA PRO A 50 -3.64 -9.89 8.38
C PRO A 50 -4.08 -9.19 7.09
N ASN A 51 -5.07 -8.29 7.15
CA ASN A 51 -5.49 -7.42 6.05
C ASN A 51 -6.19 -6.14 6.56
N GLU A 52 -6.48 -5.22 5.66
CA GLU A 52 -7.04 -3.91 5.98
C GLU A 52 -8.48 -3.96 6.48
N LYS A 53 -9.28 -4.95 6.03
CA LYS A 53 -10.63 -5.16 6.54
C LYS A 53 -10.59 -5.51 8.04
N VAL A 54 -9.76 -6.46 8.42
CA VAL A 54 -9.57 -6.85 9.83
C VAL A 54 -8.99 -5.69 10.64
N ALA A 55 -8.04 -4.94 10.10
CA ALA A 55 -7.48 -3.77 10.76
C ALA A 55 -8.55 -2.71 11.08
N MET A 56 -9.43 -2.41 10.12
CA MET A 56 -10.52 -1.44 10.30
C MET A 56 -11.56 -1.93 11.31
N GLU A 57 -11.91 -3.21 11.26
CA GLU A 57 -12.85 -3.84 12.20
C GLU A 57 -12.29 -3.84 13.64
N ALA A 58 -11.00 -4.12 13.81
CA ALA A 58 -10.33 -4.05 15.11
C ALA A 58 -10.28 -2.62 15.67
N ALA A 59 -9.94 -1.63 14.83
CA ALA A 59 -9.96 -0.23 15.20
C ALA A 59 -11.37 0.26 15.58
N PHE A 60 -12.41 -0.20 14.86
CA PHE A 60 -13.80 0.05 15.25
C PHE A 60 -14.14 -0.60 16.57
N GLY A 61 -13.69 -1.82 16.84
CA GLY A 61 -13.86 -2.48 18.13
C GLY A 61 -13.32 -1.65 19.29
N ALA A 62 -12.13 -1.06 19.13
CA ALA A 62 -11.56 -0.14 20.10
C ALA A 62 -12.37 1.16 20.24
N SER A 63 -12.84 1.73 19.13
CA SER A 63 -13.77 2.88 19.14
C SER A 63 -15.06 2.55 19.86
N LEU A 64 -15.66 1.38 19.63
CA LEU A 64 -16.87 0.91 20.31
C LEU A 64 -16.65 0.76 21.81
N ALA A 65 -15.46 0.35 22.24
CA ALA A 65 -15.06 0.31 23.65
C ALA A 65 -14.84 1.71 24.26
N GLY A 66 -14.97 2.78 23.46
CA GLY A 66 -14.88 4.16 23.88
C GLY A 66 -13.48 4.78 23.78
N TYR A 67 -12.53 4.12 23.13
CA TYR A 67 -11.16 4.60 22.98
C TYR A 67 -10.93 5.27 21.62
N ARG A 68 -10.03 6.24 21.57
CA ARG A 68 -9.53 6.79 20.30
C ARG A 68 -8.66 5.76 19.60
N SER A 69 -8.98 5.47 18.33
CA SER A 69 -8.34 4.44 17.54
C SER A 69 -7.98 4.93 16.13
N PHE A 70 -7.02 4.23 15.52
CA PHE A 70 -6.54 4.51 14.17
C PHE A 70 -6.42 3.21 13.36
N CYS A 71 -6.75 3.30 12.07
CA CYS A 71 -6.51 2.26 11.08
C CYS A 71 -5.76 2.86 9.90
N GLY A 72 -4.58 2.33 9.55
CA GLY A 72 -3.74 2.82 8.45
C GLY A 72 -3.68 1.88 7.27
N MET A 73 -3.73 2.43 6.04
CA MET A 73 -3.65 1.64 4.82
C MET A 73 -3.26 2.46 3.59
N LYS A 74 -2.82 1.78 2.56
CA LYS A 74 -2.66 2.31 1.21
C LYS A 74 -4.03 2.40 0.52
N HIS A 75 -4.14 3.19 -0.59
CA HIS A 75 -5.39 3.31 -1.35
C HIS A 75 -5.99 1.96 -1.79
N VAL A 76 -5.17 1.01 -2.24
CA VAL A 76 -5.65 -0.33 -2.61
C VAL A 76 -6.16 -1.13 -1.41
N GLY A 77 -5.64 -0.85 -0.21
CA GLY A 77 -6.15 -1.42 1.04
C GLY A 77 -7.53 -0.89 1.40
N LEU A 78 -7.85 0.35 1.03
CA LEU A 78 -9.18 0.90 1.20
C LEU A 78 -10.24 0.13 0.40
N ASN A 79 -9.86 -0.44 -0.76
CA ASN A 79 -10.75 -1.34 -1.52
C ASN A 79 -11.08 -2.59 -0.71
N VAL A 80 -10.10 -3.16 0.01
CA VAL A 80 -10.29 -4.35 0.87
C VAL A 80 -11.17 -4.01 2.08
N ALA A 81 -11.00 -2.82 2.65
CA ALA A 81 -11.75 -2.32 3.81
C ALA A 81 -13.05 -1.58 3.44
N ALA A 82 -13.48 -1.57 2.19
CA ALA A 82 -14.65 -0.81 1.74
C ALA A 82 -15.94 -1.25 2.45
N ASP A 83 -16.17 -2.53 2.64
CA ASP A 83 -17.37 -3.03 3.29
C ASP A 83 -17.56 -2.47 4.72
N PRO A 84 -16.62 -2.61 5.66
CA PRO A 84 -16.74 -1.94 6.94
C PRO A 84 -16.76 -0.41 6.83
N LEU A 85 -16.01 0.22 5.92
CA LEU A 85 -15.98 1.67 5.73
C LEU A 85 -17.39 2.26 5.53
N PHE A 86 -18.15 1.70 4.58
CA PHE A 86 -19.50 2.17 4.27
C PHE A 86 -20.46 1.96 5.44
N THR A 87 -20.35 0.84 6.13
CA THR A 87 -21.22 0.54 7.28
C THR A 87 -20.87 1.40 8.49
N LEU A 88 -19.59 1.70 8.73
CA LEU A 88 -19.14 2.58 9.82
C LEU A 88 -19.63 4.02 9.65
N SER A 89 -19.86 4.47 8.43
CA SER A 89 -20.53 5.75 8.18
C SER A 89 -21.95 5.79 8.80
N TYR A 90 -22.66 4.67 8.83
CA TYR A 90 -23.99 4.58 9.44
C TYR A 90 -23.95 4.40 10.95
N THR A 91 -23.08 3.52 11.47
CA THR A 91 -22.97 3.28 12.91
C THR A 91 -22.46 4.50 13.67
N GLY A 92 -21.59 5.30 13.01
CA GLY A 92 -20.81 6.31 13.71
C GLY A 92 -19.80 5.68 14.68
N VAL A 93 -19.38 6.42 15.67
CA VAL A 93 -18.31 6.05 16.61
C VAL A 93 -18.79 6.15 18.07
N ARG A 94 -17.96 5.67 19.00
CA ARG A 94 -18.10 5.95 20.44
C ARG A 94 -16.87 6.68 20.96
N GLY A 95 -15.67 6.14 20.83
CA GLY A 95 -14.43 6.90 20.83
C GLY A 95 -14.06 7.28 19.40
N GLY A 96 -13.33 8.35 19.21
CA GLY A 96 -12.94 8.82 17.87
C GLY A 96 -12.21 7.76 17.05
N LEU A 97 -12.56 7.64 15.76
CA LEU A 97 -11.93 6.73 14.80
C LEU A 97 -11.36 7.51 13.61
N VAL A 98 -10.06 7.39 13.40
CA VAL A 98 -9.36 7.97 12.25
C VAL A 98 -8.86 6.86 11.34
N ILE A 99 -9.13 7.01 10.04
CA ILE A 99 -8.70 6.07 9.00
C ILE A 99 -7.67 6.81 8.13
N GLY A 100 -6.40 6.44 8.29
CA GLY A 100 -5.31 6.94 7.45
C GLY A 100 -5.30 6.19 6.12
N VAL A 101 -5.42 6.93 5.01
CA VAL A 101 -5.30 6.38 3.67
C VAL A 101 -4.24 7.14 2.90
N ALA A 102 -3.33 6.41 2.23
CA ALA A 102 -2.28 7.04 1.46
C ALA A 102 -2.40 6.70 -0.03
N ASP A 103 -2.58 7.75 -0.83
CA ASP A 103 -2.60 7.66 -2.29
C ASP A 103 -1.18 7.77 -2.86
N ASP A 104 -0.97 7.21 -4.03
CA ASP A 104 0.32 7.12 -4.70
C ASP A 104 0.22 7.70 -6.11
N ALA A 105 0.10 9.04 -6.20
CA ALA A 105 0.09 9.76 -7.47
C ALA A 105 1.36 9.46 -8.26
N GLY A 106 1.23 9.13 -9.54
CA GLY A 106 2.33 8.69 -10.39
C GLY A 106 2.75 7.23 -10.21
N MET A 107 2.07 6.47 -9.36
CA MET A 107 2.27 5.01 -9.16
C MET A 107 3.72 4.62 -8.87
N HIS A 108 4.39 5.29 -7.94
CA HIS A 108 5.78 4.97 -7.56
C HIS A 108 5.97 3.52 -7.08
N SER A 109 4.95 2.96 -6.39
CA SER A 109 4.97 1.59 -5.87
C SER A 109 3.60 0.89 -5.93
N SER A 110 2.75 1.23 -6.90
CA SER A 110 1.37 0.77 -6.98
C SER A 110 1.06 0.06 -8.30
N GLN A 111 0.11 -0.87 -8.27
CA GLN A 111 -0.36 -1.59 -9.46
C GLN A 111 -1.42 -0.83 -10.25
N ASN A 112 -1.98 0.22 -9.69
CA ASN A 112 -2.91 1.14 -10.35
C ASN A 112 -2.89 2.50 -9.63
N GLU A 113 -3.45 3.51 -10.25
CA GLU A 113 -3.66 4.82 -9.67
C GLU A 113 -5.12 4.96 -9.23
N GLN A 114 -5.35 5.46 -8.01
CA GLN A 114 -6.68 5.65 -7.45
C GLN A 114 -6.72 6.95 -6.66
N ASP A 115 -7.92 7.55 -6.62
CA ASP A 115 -8.22 8.71 -5.82
C ASP A 115 -9.16 8.34 -4.68
N SER A 116 -8.64 8.29 -3.46
CA SER A 116 -9.42 7.89 -2.28
C SER A 116 -10.52 8.89 -1.91
N ARG A 117 -10.53 10.10 -2.50
CA ARG A 117 -11.61 11.09 -2.31
C ARG A 117 -12.96 10.56 -2.81
N HIS A 118 -12.97 9.69 -3.83
CA HIS A 118 -14.19 9.01 -4.27
C HIS A 118 -14.84 8.17 -3.17
N TYR A 119 -14.03 7.49 -2.34
CA TYR A 119 -14.55 6.73 -1.19
C TYR A 119 -15.16 7.64 -0.13
N ALA A 120 -14.52 8.77 0.15
CA ALA A 120 -15.07 9.76 1.09
C ALA A 120 -16.44 10.26 0.65
N ILE A 121 -16.57 10.61 -0.62
CA ILE A 121 -17.84 11.07 -1.22
C ILE A 121 -18.90 9.97 -1.16
N ALA A 122 -18.58 8.77 -1.62
CA ALA A 122 -19.54 7.67 -1.70
C ALA A 122 -19.99 7.17 -0.31
N ALA A 123 -19.06 7.08 0.65
CA ALA A 123 -19.36 6.69 2.02
C ALA A 123 -19.87 7.85 2.90
N LYS A 124 -19.91 9.09 2.41
CA LYS A 124 -20.33 10.31 3.13
C LYS A 124 -19.50 10.54 4.40
N LEU A 125 -18.21 10.35 4.31
CA LEU A 125 -17.25 10.51 5.40
C LEU A 125 -16.43 11.79 5.23
N PRO A 126 -16.14 12.54 6.31
CA PRO A 126 -15.22 13.67 6.22
C PRO A 126 -13.80 13.20 5.88
N MET A 127 -13.12 13.97 5.02
CA MET A 127 -11.75 13.70 4.64
C MET A 127 -10.88 14.95 4.78
N LEU A 128 -9.79 14.81 5.51
CA LEU A 128 -8.75 15.81 5.69
C LEU A 128 -7.53 15.46 4.83
N GLU A 129 -6.93 16.47 4.23
CA GLU A 129 -5.80 16.31 3.32
C GLU A 129 -4.68 17.30 3.68
N PRO A 130 -3.68 16.88 4.50
CA PRO A 130 -2.57 17.73 4.90
C PRO A 130 -1.63 18.02 3.72
N SER A 131 -0.96 19.17 3.76
CA SER A 131 0.00 19.60 2.74
C SER A 131 1.47 19.38 3.11
N ASP A 132 1.76 19.12 4.38
CA ASP A 132 3.11 18.87 4.91
C ASP A 132 3.07 18.11 6.23
N ALA A 133 4.25 17.91 6.87
CA ALA A 133 4.34 17.20 8.14
C ALA A 133 3.69 17.97 9.30
N ALA A 134 3.74 19.30 9.29
CA ALA A 134 3.12 20.10 10.34
C ALA A 134 1.59 19.96 10.32
N GLU A 135 1.00 20.01 9.13
CA GLU A 135 -0.44 19.72 8.97
C GLU A 135 -0.78 18.25 9.21
N SER A 136 0.10 17.31 8.86
CA SER A 136 -0.12 15.89 9.17
C SER A 136 -0.31 15.67 10.67
N LEU A 137 0.52 16.33 11.52
CA LEU A 137 0.34 16.30 12.97
C LEU A 137 -0.96 16.98 13.39
N ALA A 138 -1.20 18.19 12.92
CA ALA A 138 -2.36 18.99 13.32
C ALA A 138 -3.68 18.33 12.89
N PHE A 139 -3.74 17.79 11.67
CA PHE A 139 -4.95 17.17 11.14
C PHE A 139 -5.22 15.80 11.76
N ALA A 140 -4.19 15.04 12.15
CA ALA A 140 -4.37 13.81 12.91
C ALA A 140 -5.06 14.08 14.27
N LYS A 141 -4.73 15.20 14.93
CA LYS A 141 -5.43 15.64 16.17
C LYS A 141 -6.85 16.09 15.87
N LEU A 142 -7.02 16.99 14.90
CA LEU A 142 -8.31 17.53 14.50
C LEU A 142 -9.28 16.44 14.03
N ALA A 143 -8.78 15.38 13.41
CA ALA A 143 -9.60 14.27 12.96
C ALA A 143 -10.38 13.60 14.10
N TYR A 144 -9.77 13.46 15.29
CA TYR A 144 -10.51 12.94 16.46
C TYR A 144 -11.58 13.91 16.96
N GLU A 145 -11.29 15.20 16.98
CA GLU A 145 -12.27 16.21 17.36
C GLU A 145 -13.49 16.20 16.43
N ILE A 146 -13.24 16.11 15.13
CA ILE A 146 -14.30 15.99 14.11
C ILE A 146 -15.07 14.67 14.30
N SER A 147 -14.34 13.55 14.46
CA SER A 147 -14.92 12.23 14.63
C SER A 147 -15.92 12.18 15.79
N GLU A 148 -15.50 12.68 16.94
CA GLU A 148 -16.31 12.68 18.17
C GLU A 148 -17.46 13.70 18.10
N LYS A 149 -17.19 14.89 17.57
CA LYS A 149 -18.20 15.95 17.43
C LYS A 149 -19.35 15.59 16.49
N PHE A 150 -19.02 14.94 15.37
CA PHE A 150 -19.98 14.62 14.32
C PHE A 150 -20.42 13.15 14.29
N ASP A 151 -20.00 12.33 15.25
CA ASP A 151 -20.36 10.91 15.34
C ASP A 151 -20.04 10.13 14.05
N THR A 152 -18.79 10.19 13.59
CA THR A 152 -18.37 9.60 12.30
C THR A 152 -16.89 9.24 12.28
N PRO A 153 -16.47 8.18 11.60
CA PRO A 153 -15.06 8.06 11.24
C PRO A 153 -14.58 9.24 10.39
N VAL A 154 -13.28 9.55 10.46
CA VAL A 154 -12.65 10.59 9.64
C VAL A 154 -11.52 9.98 8.83
N LEU A 155 -11.51 10.24 7.53
CA LEU A 155 -10.41 9.88 6.63
C LEU A 155 -9.31 10.95 6.73
N LEU A 156 -8.08 10.52 7.02
CA LEU A 156 -6.87 11.33 6.91
C LEU A 156 -6.13 10.86 5.65
N LYS A 157 -6.28 11.63 4.56
CA LYS A 157 -5.67 11.29 3.27
C LYS A 157 -4.30 11.91 3.16
N MET A 158 -3.33 11.08 2.88
CA MET A 158 -1.96 11.49 2.58
C MET A 158 -1.59 11.08 1.16
N CYS A 159 -0.52 11.65 0.62
CA CYS A 159 0.10 11.19 -0.61
C CYS A 159 1.57 10.86 -0.35
N THR A 160 2.22 10.18 -1.32
CA THR A 160 3.63 9.76 -1.20
C THR A 160 4.55 10.91 -0.80
N ARG A 161 4.35 12.11 -1.37
CA ARG A 161 5.21 13.27 -1.06
C ARG A 161 5.01 13.78 0.36
N VAL A 162 3.78 13.92 0.82
CA VAL A 162 3.53 14.32 2.22
C VAL A 162 4.06 13.26 3.18
N ALA A 163 3.82 11.97 2.90
CA ALA A 163 4.24 10.87 3.76
C ALA A 163 5.75 10.84 3.99
N HIS A 164 6.55 11.10 2.95
CA HIS A 164 8.01 10.93 2.95
C HIS A 164 8.81 12.23 2.84
N ALA A 165 8.16 13.40 2.74
CA ALA A 165 8.85 14.68 2.86
C ALA A 165 9.03 15.07 4.33
N GLN A 166 10.11 15.81 4.60
CA GLN A 166 10.39 16.34 5.94
C GLN A 166 10.04 17.82 6.02
N SER A 167 9.39 18.22 7.09
CA SER A 167 9.22 19.62 7.46
C SER A 167 9.35 19.83 8.96
N VAL A 168 9.47 21.11 9.36
CA VAL A 168 9.60 21.51 10.77
C VAL A 168 8.25 21.40 11.44
N VAL A 169 8.19 20.66 12.55
CA VAL A 169 6.99 20.41 13.35
C VAL A 169 7.23 20.90 14.78
N GLU A 170 6.17 21.35 15.44
CA GLU A 170 6.19 21.72 16.86
C GLU A 170 5.38 20.71 17.70
N PRO A 171 5.99 19.60 18.15
CA PRO A 171 5.30 18.61 18.97
C PRO A 171 4.89 19.17 20.33
N SER A 172 3.73 18.73 20.81
CA SER A 172 3.20 19.03 22.15
C SER A 172 3.15 17.78 23.04
N GLY A 173 2.68 17.92 24.25
CA GLY A 173 2.43 16.79 25.16
C GLY A 173 1.20 15.99 24.74
N ARG A 174 1.16 14.72 25.18
CA ARG A 174 -0.01 13.87 25.04
C ARG A 174 -1.19 14.45 25.84
N GLN A 175 -2.33 14.61 25.23
CA GLN A 175 -3.55 15.00 25.90
C GLN A 175 -4.10 13.82 26.71
N ALA A 176 -4.56 14.10 27.92
CA ALA A 176 -5.31 13.12 28.70
C ALA A 176 -6.66 12.85 27.99
N PHE A 177 -6.93 11.59 27.73
CA PHE A 177 -8.20 11.15 27.16
C PHE A 177 -8.86 10.15 28.10
N THR A 178 -10.11 10.43 28.47
CA THR A 178 -10.91 9.51 29.28
C THR A 178 -11.83 8.73 28.34
N PRO A 179 -11.67 7.39 28.25
CA PRO A 179 -12.53 6.58 27.40
C PRO A 179 -14.01 6.73 27.78
N VAL A 180 -14.86 6.78 26.76
CA VAL A 180 -16.31 6.84 26.94
C VAL A 180 -16.81 5.46 27.37
N PRO A 181 -17.44 5.27 28.54
CA PRO A 181 -17.89 3.97 29.01
C PRO A 181 -18.80 3.27 27.99
N TYR A 182 -18.64 1.96 27.81
CA TYR A 182 -19.48 1.20 26.89
C TYR A 182 -20.95 1.23 27.36
N GLU A 183 -21.84 1.49 26.40
CA GLU A 183 -23.28 1.44 26.60
C GLU A 183 -23.92 0.74 25.40
N LYS A 184 -24.77 -0.25 25.70
CA LYS A 184 -25.45 -1.01 24.63
C LYS A 184 -26.45 -0.11 23.90
N ASN A 185 -26.30 0.00 22.58
CA ASN A 185 -27.22 0.74 21.72
C ASN A 185 -27.47 0.00 20.41
N ILE A 186 -28.50 -0.84 20.40
CA ILE A 186 -28.86 -1.66 19.24
C ILE A 186 -29.25 -0.79 18.05
N ALA A 187 -30.03 0.26 18.27
CA ALA A 187 -30.49 1.14 17.20
C ALA A 187 -29.35 1.85 16.46
N LYS A 188 -28.25 2.11 17.18
CA LYS A 188 -27.06 2.77 16.60
C LYS A 188 -26.08 1.79 15.95
N PHE A 189 -25.78 0.66 16.60
CA PHE A 189 -24.64 -0.18 16.25
C PHE A 189 -25.00 -1.50 15.55
N VAL A 190 -26.29 -1.86 15.48
CA VAL A 190 -26.73 -3.07 14.78
C VAL A 190 -27.41 -2.69 13.46
N MET A 191 -26.70 -2.86 12.35
CA MET A 191 -27.18 -2.43 11.02
C MET A 191 -28.14 -3.44 10.38
N MET A 192 -29.22 -3.80 11.10
CA MET A 192 -30.40 -4.40 10.47
C MET A 192 -31.08 -3.37 9.55
N PRO A 193 -31.80 -3.80 8.51
CA PRO A 193 -32.45 -2.87 7.55
C PRO A 193 -33.27 -1.76 8.19
N ALA A 194 -34.00 -2.05 9.26
CA ALA A 194 -34.79 -1.04 10.01
C ALA A 194 -33.91 0.00 10.69
N CYS A 195 -32.81 -0.42 11.33
CA CYS A 195 -31.85 0.46 11.98
C CYS A 195 -31.10 1.30 10.93
N ALA A 196 -30.63 0.69 9.85
CA ALA A 196 -29.93 1.37 8.76
C ALA A 196 -30.84 2.45 8.13
N LYS A 197 -32.12 2.14 7.88
CA LYS A 197 -33.10 3.11 7.38
C LYS A 197 -33.30 4.30 8.32
N ALA A 198 -33.29 4.07 9.63
CA ALA A 198 -33.39 5.15 10.62
C ALA A 198 -32.10 5.97 10.73
N ARG A 199 -30.92 5.35 10.50
CA ARG A 199 -29.62 6.03 10.53
C ARG A 199 -29.36 6.86 9.26
N HIS A 200 -29.92 6.50 8.11
CA HIS A 200 -29.68 7.22 6.85
C HIS A 200 -29.95 8.73 6.93
N PRO A 201 -31.10 9.22 7.45
CA PRO A 201 -31.31 10.65 7.62
C PRO A 201 -30.26 11.33 8.51
N ILE A 202 -29.74 10.62 9.52
CA ILE A 202 -28.69 11.13 10.40
C ILE A 202 -27.38 11.32 9.62
N VAL A 203 -27.03 10.38 8.74
CA VAL A 203 -25.86 10.48 7.85
C VAL A 203 -25.98 11.71 6.92
N GLU A 204 -27.16 11.92 6.33
CA GLU A 204 -27.40 13.07 5.45
C GLU A 204 -27.31 14.41 6.21
N GLN A 205 -27.97 14.51 7.36
CA GLN A 205 -27.91 15.71 8.20
C GLN A 205 -26.49 16.00 8.70
N ARG A 206 -25.74 14.96 9.06
CA ARG A 206 -24.34 15.07 9.46
C ARG A 206 -23.48 15.62 8.31
N THR A 207 -23.69 15.16 7.08
CA THR A 207 -22.98 15.64 5.88
C THR A 207 -23.21 17.14 5.69
N LEU A 208 -24.44 17.62 5.86
CA LEU A 208 -24.76 19.06 5.80
C LEU A 208 -24.11 19.84 6.95
N ALA A 209 -24.11 19.29 8.16
CA ALA A 209 -23.47 19.93 9.33
C ALA A 209 -21.94 20.01 9.15
N LEU A 210 -21.30 18.98 8.60
CA LEU A 210 -19.88 18.98 8.24
C LEU A 210 -19.57 20.02 7.15
N GLN A 211 -20.44 20.16 6.15
CA GLN A 211 -20.28 21.16 5.11
C GLN A 211 -20.38 22.58 5.70
N ALA A 212 -21.34 22.82 6.60
CA ALA A 212 -21.46 24.10 7.31
C ALA A 212 -20.22 24.39 8.19
N TRP A 213 -19.67 23.37 8.83
CA TRP A 213 -18.43 23.50 9.61
C TRP A 213 -17.23 23.83 8.69
N ALA A 214 -17.13 23.20 7.53
CA ALA A 214 -16.05 23.43 6.56
C ALA A 214 -15.99 24.89 6.07
N GLU A 215 -17.14 25.60 6.05
CA GLU A 215 -17.19 27.01 5.64
C GLU A 215 -16.40 27.94 6.57
N THR A 216 -16.30 27.60 7.86
CA THR A 216 -15.65 28.44 8.88
C THR A 216 -14.34 27.86 9.38
N ALA A 217 -14.03 26.62 9.02
CA ALA A 217 -12.83 25.93 9.48
C ALA A 217 -11.56 26.63 8.97
N GLU A 218 -10.60 26.88 9.86
CA GLU A 218 -9.32 27.54 9.55
C GLU A 218 -8.43 26.74 8.59
N ILE A 219 -8.64 25.41 8.55
CA ILE A 219 -7.93 24.53 7.61
C ILE A 219 -8.32 24.79 6.14
N ASN A 220 -9.48 25.44 5.91
CA ASN A 220 -9.93 25.94 4.63
C ASN A 220 -9.76 27.47 4.62
N ARG A 221 -8.61 27.97 4.20
CA ARG A 221 -8.28 29.38 4.30
C ARG A 221 -8.09 30.05 2.94
N MET A 222 -8.52 31.30 2.84
CA MET A 222 -8.22 32.16 1.71
C MET A 222 -7.00 33.01 2.05
N GLU A 223 -6.05 33.04 1.15
CA GLU A 223 -4.87 33.90 1.19
C GLU A 223 -4.99 34.89 0.03
N ASP A 224 -4.83 36.17 0.31
CA ASP A 224 -4.93 37.21 -0.71
C ASP A 224 -3.66 37.27 -1.57
N GLY A 225 -3.73 37.92 -2.72
CA GLY A 225 -2.64 38.08 -3.66
C GLY A 225 -2.67 39.41 -4.36
N ALA A 226 -1.55 39.82 -4.95
CA ALA A 226 -1.42 41.09 -5.62
C ALA A 226 -2.16 41.18 -6.97
N ASP A 227 -2.42 40.04 -7.61
CA ASP A 227 -2.98 39.95 -8.97
C ASP A 227 -4.20 39.00 -8.97
N HIS A 228 -5.38 39.55 -9.12
CA HIS A 228 -6.66 38.82 -9.11
C HIS A 228 -7.09 38.30 -10.50
N SER A 229 -6.24 38.43 -11.54
CA SER A 229 -6.51 37.84 -12.86
C SER A 229 -6.62 36.28 -12.78
N ILE A 230 -5.95 35.68 -11.80
CA ILE A 230 -6.01 34.24 -11.52
C ILE A 230 -6.18 34.05 -10.01
N GLY A 231 -7.01 33.08 -9.63
CA GLY A 231 -7.07 32.56 -8.27
C GLY A 231 -6.82 31.07 -8.27
N LEU A 232 -6.04 30.55 -7.32
CA LEU A 232 -5.62 29.15 -7.26
C LEU A 232 -6.35 28.43 -6.13
N ILE A 233 -6.98 27.29 -6.44
CA ILE A 233 -7.64 26.42 -5.45
C ILE A 233 -6.81 25.15 -5.35
N ALA A 234 -6.27 24.84 -4.17
CA ALA A 234 -5.36 23.71 -4.00
C ALA A 234 -5.51 23.03 -2.64
N SER A 235 -5.14 21.73 -2.60
CA SER A 235 -5.03 20.90 -1.40
C SER A 235 -3.71 20.13 -1.42
N SER A 236 -3.37 19.45 -0.32
CA SER A 236 -2.19 18.58 -0.23
C SER A 236 -0.90 19.25 -0.73
N THR A 237 0.01 18.47 -1.33
CA THR A 237 1.28 18.97 -1.91
C THR A 237 1.08 20.02 -2.99
N SER A 238 -0.02 19.96 -3.73
CA SER A 238 -0.31 20.98 -4.76
C SER A 238 -0.35 22.39 -4.19
N TYR A 239 -0.83 22.57 -2.95
CA TYR A 239 -0.77 23.85 -2.26
C TYR A 239 0.67 24.33 -2.04
N GLN A 240 1.57 23.45 -1.59
CA GLN A 240 2.98 23.80 -1.37
C GLN A 240 3.66 24.20 -2.69
N TYR A 241 3.39 23.47 -3.77
CA TYR A 241 3.93 23.79 -5.09
C TYR A 241 3.41 25.12 -5.63
N VAL A 242 2.12 25.39 -5.42
CA VAL A 242 1.52 26.70 -5.77
C VAL A 242 2.20 27.83 -5.02
N LYS A 243 2.42 27.69 -3.72
CA LYS A 243 3.09 28.71 -2.90
C LYS A 243 4.55 28.91 -3.30
N GLU A 244 5.27 27.85 -3.64
CA GLU A 244 6.65 27.95 -4.11
C GLU A 244 6.76 28.66 -5.47
N VAL A 245 5.84 28.37 -6.39
CA VAL A 245 5.84 28.95 -7.75
C VAL A 245 5.33 30.39 -7.78
N CYS A 246 4.24 30.67 -7.08
CA CYS A 246 3.51 31.92 -7.19
C CYS A 246 3.78 32.91 -6.06
N GLY A 247 4.28 32.43 -4.90
CA GLY A 247 4.43 33.25 -3.69
C GLY A 247 3.10 33.89 -3.29
N ASP A 248 3.11 35.21 -3.17
CA ASP A 248 1.92 36.02 -2.87
C ASP A 248 1.37 36.77 -4.10
N ARG A 249 1.73 36.31 -5.32
CA ARG A 249 1.29 36.94 -6.54
C ARG A 249 -0.21 36.79 -6.76
N TYR A 250 -0.74 35.58 -6.60
CA TYR A 250 -2.14 35.27 -6.84
C TYR A 250 -2.86 34.89 -5.56
N PRO A 251 -4.16 35.22 -5.41
CA PRO A 251 -4.97 34.67 -4.33
C PRO A 251 -4.99 33.14 -4.36
N VAL A 252 -4.94 32.52 -3.16
CA VAL A 252 -4.98 31.06 -2.99
C VAL A 252 -6.10 30.68 -2.04
N LEU A 253 -6.98 29.77 -2.45
CA LEU A 253 -7.88 29.04 -1.55
C LEU A 253 -7.24 27.69 -1.23
N LYS A 254 -6.71 27.57 -0.04
CA LYS A 254 -6.21 26.30 0.48
C LYS A 254 -7.35 25.50 1.10
N LEU A 255 -7.50 24.25 0.67
CA LEU A 255 -8.49 23.31 1.19
C LEU A 255 -7.79 22.23 2.03
N GLY A 256 -8.06 22.21 3.34
CA GLY A 256 -7.60 21.17 4.24
C GLY A 256 -8.64 20.06 4.45
N MET A 257 -9.94 20.39 4.33
CA MET A 257 -11.02 19.41 4.22
C MET A 257 -11.45 19.33 2.76
N VAL A 258 -11.32 18.14 2.17
CA VAL A 258 -11.64 17.87 0.76
C VAL A 258 -12.96 17.13 0.56
N ASN A 259 -13.57 16.66 1.66
CA ASN A 259 -14.93 16.16 1.70
C ASN A 259 -15.55 16.38 3.10
N PRO A 260 -16.75 16.99 3.22
CA PRO A 260 -17.40 17.80 2.20
C PRO A 260 -16.67 19.13 1.97
N LEU A 261 -16.75 19.65 0.74
CA LEU A 261 -16.12 20.91 0.36
C LEU A 261 -16.96 22.14 0.79
N PRO A 262 -16.32 23.28 1.14
CA PRO A 262 -17.00 24.50 1.58
C PRO A 262 -17.57 25.29 0.39
N VAL A 263 -18.87 25.13 0.12
CA VAL A 263 -19.56 25.69 -1.07
C VAL A 263 -19.50 27.22 -1.13
N LYS A 264 -19.89 27.91 -0.04
CA LYS A 264 -19.95 29.37 -0.01
C LYS A 264 -18.56 29.99 -0.09
N LYS A 265 -17.58 29.39 0.58
CA LYS A 265 -16.18 29.85 0.56
C LYS A 265 -15.58 29.74 -0.84
N ILE A 266 -15.80 28.62 -1.54
CA ILE A 266 -15.37 28.43 -2.92
C ILE A 266 -16.04 29.43 -3.86
N GLN A 267 -17.37 29.62 -3.74
CA GLN A 267 -18.09 30.59 -4.55
C GLN A 267 -17.64 32.03 -4.29
N ALA A 268 -17.38 32.40 -3.04
CA ALA A 268 -16.87 33.72 -2.67
C ALA A 268 -15.48 33.96 -3.24
N PHE A 269 -14.59 32.96 -3.13
CA PHE A 269 -13.25 33.02 -3.71
C PHE A 269 -13.29 33.18 -5.23
N ALA A 270 -14.07 32.35 -5.92
CA ALA A 270 -14.17 32.40 -7.38
C ALA A 270 -14.77 33.72 -7.93
N LYS A 271 -15.64 34.39 -7.16
CA LYS A 271 -16.17 35.72 -7.52
C LYS A 271 -15.13 36.84 -7.41
N ASN A 272 -14.09 36.64 -6.60
CA ASN A 272 -13.05 37.62 -6.33
C ASN A 272 -11.88 37.56 -7.32
N VAL A 273 -11.93 36.66 -8.31
CA VAL A 273 -10.90 36.49 -9.33
C VAL A 273 -11.51 36.37 -10.72
N GLU A 274 -10.76 36.75 -11.75
CA GLU A 274 -11.26 36.64 -13.13
C GLU A 274 -11.33 35.18 -13.57
N LYS A 275 -10.35 34.36 -13.21
CA LYS A 275 -10.27 32.95 -13.51
C LYS A 275 -9.83 32.15 -12.29
N ALA A 276 -10.62 31.16 -11.88
CA ALA A 276 -10.24 30.21 -10.87
C ALA A 276 -9.56 28.99 -11.50
N ILE A 277 -8.41 28.59 -10.99
CA ILE A 277 -7.65 27.44 -11.46
C ILE A 277 -7.52 26.46 -10.30
N VAL A 278 -8.07 25.25 -10.48
CA VAL A 278 -7.92 24.16 -9.51
C VAL A 278 -6.64 23.40 -9.78
N VAL A 279 -5.78 23.31 -8.77
CA VAL A 279 -4.51 22.58 -8.80
C VAL A 279 -4.64 21.36 -7.89
N GLU A 280 -4.96 20.23 -8.45
CA GLU A 280 -5.15 18.96 -7.73
C GLU A 280 -4.54 17.81 -8.51
N GLU A 281 -3.89 16.88 -7.81
CA GLU A 281 -3.41 15.61 -8.39
C GLU A 281 -4.56 14.62 -8.55
N LEU A 282 -4.32 13.50 -9.24
CA LEU A 282 -5.29 12.43 -9.49
C LEU A 282 -6.50 12.94 -10.28
N ASP A 283 -7.72 12.66 -9.80
CA ASP A 283 -8.96 13.04 -10.49
C ASP A 283 -9.39 14.49 -10.23
N GLY A 284 -10.25 15.02 -11.06
CA GLY A 284 -10.78 16.39 -10.96
C GLY A 284 -11.95 16.52 -9.98
N ILE A 285 -11.79 16.12 -8.74
CA ILE A 285 -12.85 16.13 -7.72
C ILE A 285 -13.25 17.55 -7.31
N ILE A 286 -12.25 18.38 -6.99
CA ILE A 286 -12.49 19.77 -6.57
C ILE A 286 -13.01 20.58 -7.75
N GLU A 287 -12.44 20.41 -8.94
CA GLU A 287 -12.91 21.07 -10.16
C GLU A 287 -14.36 20.71 -10.49
N ALA A 288 -14.70 19.41 -10.46
CA ALA A 288 -16.07 18.95 -10.71
C ALA A 288 -17.06 19.54 -9.70
N HIS A 289 -16.67 19.60 -8.42
CA HIS A 289 -17.48 20.24 -7.39
C HIS A 289 -17.67 21.74 -7.64
N CYS A 290 -16.60 22.46 -8.00
CA CYS A 290 -16.70 23.89 -8.35
C CYS A 290 -17.71 24.11 -9.49
N ARG A 291 -17.66 23.30 -10.54
CA ARG A 291 -18.63 23.35 -11.65
C ARG A 291 -20.05 23.04 -11.18
N ALA A 292 -20.22 22.01 -10.35
CA ALA A 292 -21.53 21.59 -9.83
C ALA A 292 -22.21 22.65 -8.96
N ILE A 293 -21.43 23.47 -8.22
CA ILE A 293 -21.97 24.58 -7.39
C ILE A 293 -22.08 25.90 -8.17
N GLY A 294 -21.91 25.88 -9.49
CA GLY A 294 -22.16 27.03 -10.38
C GLY A 294 -21.00 27.99 -10.59
N VAL A 295 -19.75 27.59 -10.28
CA VAL A 295 -18.56 28.40 -10.63
C VAL A 295 -18.30 28.25 -12.13
N GLN A 296 -18.49 29.35 -12.90
CA GLN A 296 -18.38 29.35 -14.37
C GLN A 296 -16.96 29.55 -14.87
N ASN A 297 -16.15 30.33 -14.14
CA ASN A 297 -14.78 30.74 -14.53
C ASN A 297 -13.70 29.77 -14.02
N VAL A 298 -14.03 28.47 -13.86
CA VAL A 298 -13.11 27.45 -13.31
C VAL A 298 -12.50 26.57 -14.38
N THR A 299 -11.21 26.29 -14.25
CA THR A 299 -10.47 25.28 -15.02
C THR A 299 -9.52 24.51 -14.08
N GLY A 300 -9.09 23.30 -14.46
CA GLY A 300 -8.19 22.48 -13.67
C GLY A 300 -7.55 21.39 -14.53
N LYS A 301 -8.20 20.25 -14.68
CA LYS A 301 -7.66 19.07 -15.39
C LYS A 301 -7.41 19.30 -16.88
N GLU A 302 -8.14 20.21 -17.51
CA GLU A 302 -7.84 20.63 -18.88
C GLU A 302 -6.43 21.23 -18.99
N LEU A 303 -5.96 21.92 -17.95
CA LEU A 303 -4.63 22.52 -17.90
C LEU A 303 -3.56 21.52 -17.42
N PHE A 304 -3.84 20.78 -16.34
CA PHE A 304 -2.85 19.93 -15.67
C PHE A 304 -2.93 18.44 -16.05
N GLY A 305 -4.05 17.95 -16.60
CA GLY A 305 -4.24 16.52 -16.87
C GLY A 305 -4.42 15.68 -15.61
N CYS A 306 -4.48 14.35 -15.82
CA CYS A 306 -4.68 13.35 -14.75
C CYS A 306 -3.53 12.34 -14.67
N ILE A 307 -2.43 12.55 -15.36
CA ILE A 307 -1.34 11.58 -15.45
C ILE A 307 -0.10 12.09 -14.70
N GLY A 308 0.39 11.27 -13.81
CA GLY A 308 1.64 11.51 -13.11
C GLY A 308 1.51 12.39 -11.88
N GLU A 309 2.61 12.51 -11.17
CA GLU A 309 2.78 13.34 -9.99
C GLU A 309 3.10 14.78 -10.40
N PHE A 310 2.59 15.74 -9.65
CA PHE A 310 2.92 17.15 -9.86
C PHE A 310 4.27 17.52 -9.22
N SER A 311 4.83 18.62 -9.71
CA SER A 311 5.99 19.29 -9.15
C SER A 311 5.87 20.80 -9.33
N GLN A 312 6.66 21.57 -8.59
CA GLN A 312 6.73 23.01 -8.76
C GLN A 312 7.06 23.40 -10.21
N ASN A 313 7.99 22.71 -10.86
CA ASN A 313 8.34 23.00 -12.27
C ASN A 313 7.20 22.70 -13.23
N TYR A 314 6.46 21.61 -13.01
CA TYR A 314 5.29 21.27 -13.80
C TYR A 314 4.20 22.34 -13.68
N ILE A 315 3.90 22.78 -12.45
CA ILE A 315 2.92 23.84 -12.21
C ILE A 315 3.39 25.17 -12.80
N ALA A 316 4.68 25.52 -12.63
CA ALA A 316 5.24 26.73 -13.22
C ALA A 316 5.09 26.76 -14.75
N GLU A 317 5.43 25.65 -15.42
CA GLU A 317 5.27 25.51 -16.87
C GLU A 317 3.81 25.72 -17.31
N LYS A 318 2.87 25.05 -16.61
CA LYS A 318 1.43 25.15 -16.93
C LYS A 318 0.83 26.53 -16.68
N LEU A 319 1.36 27.25 -15.71
CA LEU A 319 0.94 28.63 -15.41
C LEU A 319 1.71 29.70 -16.20
N GLY A 320 2.65 29.32 -17.08
CA GLY A 320 3.49 30.25 -17.82
C GLY A 320 4.48 31.02 -16.93
N MET A 321 4.85 30.46 -15.79
CA MET A 321 5.80 30.99 -14.82
C MET A 321 7.23 30.53 -15.11
N PRO A 322 8.27 31.21 -14.61
CA PRO A 322 9.66 30.76 -14.79
C PRO A 322 9.88 29.34 -14.20
N VAL A 323 10.48 28.47 -14.99
CA VAL A 323 10.85 27.13 -14.58
C VAL A 323 12.30 27.11 -14.09
N HIS A 324 12.55 26.53 -12.92
CA HIS A 324 13.91 26.33 -12.43
C HIS A 324 14.59 25.23 -13.21
N SER A 325 15.58 25.57 -14.03
CA SER A 325 16.41 24.59 -14.74
C SER A 325 17.43 23.97 -13.77
N GLY A 326 17.29 22.68 -13.52
CA GLY A 326 18.35 21.92 -12.84
C GLY A 326 19.62 21.80 -13.71
N LYS A 327 20.73 21.43 -13.08
CA LYS A 327 21.94 21.06 -13.82
C LYS A 327 21.66 19.84 -14.70
N LYS A 328 21.87 19.96 -16.01
CA LYS A 328 21.83 18.80 -16.91
C LYS A 328 23.14 18.04 -16.78
N LEU A 329 23.04 16.72 -16.68
CA LEU A 329 24.21 15.84 -16.80
C LEU A 329 24.51 15.67 -18.29
N ASP A 330 25.78 15.73 -18.66
CA ASP A 330 26.23 15.51 -20.04
C ASP A 330 26.09 14.03 -20.45
N GLU A 331 26.05 13.13 -19.47
CA GLU A 331 25.89 11.69 -19.66
C GLU A 331 24.49 11.21 -19.31
N ALA A 332 23.95 10.30 -20.12
CA ALA A 332 22.68 9.64 -19.82
C ALA A 332 22.86 8.68 -18.64
N VAL A 333 22.12 8.91 -17.56
CA VAL A 333 22.09 8.00 -16.41
C VAL A 333 21.36 6.71 -16.83
N PRO A 334 21.99 5.52 -16.72
CA PRO A 334 21.34 4.28 -17.09
C PRO A 334 20.14 3.98 -16.17
N ALA A 335 19.05 3.51 -16.76
CA ALA A 335 17.90 3.04 -16.00
C ALA A 335 18.32 1.85 -15.10
N ARG A 336 17.85 1.87 -13.85
CA ARG A 336 18.10 0.83 -12.84
C ARG A 336 16.78 0.23 -12.36
N PRO A 337 16.10 -0.60 -13.18
CA PRO A 337 14.86 -1.23 -12.77
C PRO A 337 15.10 -2.14 -11.57
N PRO A 338 14.11 -2.32 -10.67
CA PRO A 338 14.22 -3.23 -9.56
C PRO A 338 14.44 -4.66 -10.06
N VAL A 339 15.31 -5.41 -9.37
CA VAL A 339 15.64 -6.80 -9.66
C VAL A 339 15.56 -7.65 -8.41
N MET A 340 15.33 -8.95 -8.55
CA MET A 340 15.47 -9.86 -7.41
C MET A 340 16.88 -9.80 -6.84
N CYS A 341 16.99 -9.74 -5.50
CA CYS A 341 18.27 -9.69 -4.80
C CYS A 341 19.17 -10.90 -5.12
N ALA A 342 20.47 -10.76 -4.95
CA ALA A 342 21.37 -11.92 -4.90
C ALA A 342 20.95 -12.81 -3.72
N GLY A 343 20.91 -14.14 -3.94
CA GLY A 343 20.40 -15.07 -2.92
C GLY A 343 18.90 -14.99 -2.64
N CYS A 344 18.10 -14.32 -3.47
CA CYS A 344 16.66 -14.33 -3.30
C CYS A 344 16.11 -15.76 -3.32
N PRO A 345 15.33 -16.19 -2.29
CA PRO A 345 14.84 -17.58 -2.22
C PRO A 345 13.87 -17.92 -3.36
N HIS A 346 13.15 -16.95 -3.91
CA HIS A 346 12.16 -17.20 -4.96
C HIS A 346 12.77 -17.55 -6.32
N ARG A 347 14.06 -17.22 -6.54
CA ARG A 347 14.74 -17.33 -7.83
C ARG A 347 14.79 -18.75 -8.38
N GLY A 348 15.10 -19.74 -7.53
CA GLY A 348 15.20 -21.15 -7.94
C GLY A 348 13.86 -21.71 -8.38
N LEU A 349 12.79 -21.38 -7.68
CA LEU A 349 11.44 -21.79 -8.04
C LEU A 349 11.02 -21.17 -9.38
N PHE A 350 11.15 -19.86 -9.58
CA PHE A 350 10.77 -19.22 -10.84
C PHE A 350 11.57 -19.73 -12.03
N TYR A 351 12.86 -20.03 -11.82
CA TYR A 351 13.64 -20.72 -12.84
C TYR A 351 13.03 -22.08 -13.22
N THR A 352 12.57 -22.85 -12.21
CA THR A 352 11.94 -24.16 -12.41
C THR A 352 10.59 -24.03 -13.14
N LEU A 353 9.74 -23.07 -12.77
CA LEU A 353 8.45 -22.83 -13.43
C LEU A 353 8.65 -22.47 -14.91
N LYS A 354 9.59 -21.56 -15.21
CA LYS A 354 9.94 -21.20 -16.58
C LYS A 354 10.52 -22.38 -17.38
N LYS A 355 11.42 -23.16 -16.78
CA LYS A 355 12.01 -24.35 -17.41
C LYS A 355 10.92 -25.34 -17.85
N ASN A 356 9.88 -25.50 -17.06
CA ASN A 356 8.73 -26.37 -17.35
C ASN A 356 7.67 -25.69 -18.25
N LYS A 357 7.85 -24.42 -18.64
CA LYS A 357 6.94 -23.66 -19.51
C LYS A 357 5.51 -23.59 -18.97
N LEU A 358 5.38 -23.42 -17.67
CA LEU A 358 4.06 -23.36 -17.01
C LEU A 358 3.43 -21.97 -17.21
N THR A 359 2.12 -21.95 -17.24
CA THR A 359 1.33 -20.74 -17.05
C THR A 359 1.26 -20.44 -15.54
N VAL A 360 1.66 -19.24 -15.14
CA VAL A 360 1.80 -18.86 -13.73
C VAL A 360 0.91 -17.66 -13.41
N LEU A 361 -0.15 -17.89 -12.66
CA LEU A 361 -0.93 -16.81 -12.10
C LEU A 361 -0.18 -16.28 -10.87
N GLY A 362 0.35 -15.06 -11.00
CA GLY A 362 1.12 -14.40 -9.96
C GLY A 362 0.26 -13.57 -9.02
N ASP A 363 0.86 -13.18 -7.91
CA ASP A 363 0.25 -12.34 -6.89
C ASP A 363 1.13 -11.15 -6.53
N ILE A 364 0.68 -10.29 -5.61
CA ILE A 364 1.36 -9.06 -5.19
C ILE A 364 2.40 -9.35 -4.11
N GLY A 365 3.63 -8.99 -4.37
CA GLY A 365 4.75 -9.08 -3.42
C GLY A 365 6.09 -8.85 -4.11
N SER A 366 7.20 -8.87 -3.35
CA SER A 366 8.55 -8.74 -3.93
C SER A 366 8.86 -9.80 -4.99
N TYR A 367 8.21 -10.94 -4.92
CA TYR A 367 8.31 -12.03 -5.88
C TYR A 367 7.66 -11.73 -7.25
N THR A 368 6.83 -10.68 -7.36
CA THR A 368 6.30 -10.21 -8.66
C THR A 368 7.44 -9.88 -9.63
N LEU A 369 8.64 -9.59 -9.12
CA LEU A 369 9.86 -9.46 -9.94
C LEU A 369 10.24 -10.73 -10.72
N GLY A 370 9.62 -11.88 -10.43
CA GLY A 370 9.71 -13.09 -11.26
C GLY A 370 9.17 -12.92 -12.67
N ALA A 371 8.36 -11.89 -12.92
CA ALA A 371 7.91 -11.48 -14.26
C ALA A 371 9.02 -10.84 -15.09
N ALA A 372 10.06 -10.29 -14.45
CA ALA A 372 11.14 -9.62 -15.15
C ALA A 372 12.11 -10.62 -15.84
N ALA A 373 12.67 -10.20 -16.96
CA ALA A 373 13.71 -10.97 -17.63
C ALA A 373 14.97 -11.12 -16.74
N PRO A 374 15.70 -12.22 -16.85
CA PRO A 374 15.52 -13.36 -17.75
C PRO A 374 14.56 -14.44 -17.25
N LEU A 375 14.02 -14.32 -16.03
CA LEU A 375 13.06 -15.29 -15.48
C LEU A 375 11.78 -15.29 -16.29
N ALA A 376 11.09 -14.15 -16.39
CA ALA A 376 9.85 -14.01 -17.15
C ALA A 376 8.90 -15.21 -16.90
N ALA A 377 8.63 -15.49 -15.62
CA ALA A 377 7.96 -16.70 -15.17
C ALA A 377 6.56 -16.47 -14.59
N ILE A 378 6.06 -15.24 -14.69
CA ILE A 378 4.73 -14.86 -14.21
C ILE A 378 3.95 -14.27 -15.38
N ASP A 379 2.72 -14.74 -15.59
CA ASP A 379 1.87 -14.35 -16.72
C ASP A 379 0.85 -13.28 -16.34
N THR A 380 0.41 -13.22 -15.06
CA THR A 380 -0.60 -12.25 -14.62
C THR A 380 -0.41 -11.87 -13.17
N THR A 381 -0.78 -10.65 -12.81
CA THR A 381 -0.84 -10.14 -11.43
C THR A 381 -1.96 -9.10 -11.36
N ILE A 382 -2.91 -9.25 -10.42
CA ILE A 382 -4.09 -8.38 -10.31
C ILE A 382 -4.12 -7.70 -8.94
N CYS A 383 -4.44 -8.44 -7.89
CA CYS A 383 -4.50 -7.95 -6.50
C CYS A 383 -4.14 -9.09 -5.54
N MET A 384 -3.99 -8.75 -4.25
CA MET A 384 -3.60 -9.73 -3.24
C MET A 384 -4.62 -10.86 -3.11
N GLY A 385 -4.16 -12.12 -3.27
CA GLY A 385 -4.98 -13.33 -3.23
C GLY A 385 -5.58 -13.75 -4.58
N ALA A 386 -5.54 -12.89 -5.59
CA ALA A 386 -6.17 -13.15 -6.89
C ALA A 386 -5.52 -14.30 -7.67
N SER A 387 -4.25 -14.62 -7.43
CA SER A 387 -3.58 -15.76 -8.06
C SER A 387 -4.30 -17.07 -7.76
N VAL A 388 -4.67 -17.28 -6.49
CA VAL A 388 -5.32 -18.51 -6.01
C VAL A 388 -6.75 -18.62 -6.54
N SER A 389 -7.54 -17.56 -6.38
CA SER A 389 -8.93 -17.51 -6.87
C SER A 389 -8.99 -17.54 -8.39
N GLY A 390 -8.08 -16.84 -9.07
CA GLY A 390 -7.97 -16.82 -10.53
C GLY A 390 -7.58 -18.17 -11.10
N LEU A 391 -6.66 -18.91 -10.44
CA LEU A 391 -6.29 -20.27 -10.84
C LEU A 391 -7.50 -21.20 -10.84
N HIS A 392 -8.33 -21.13 -9.80
CA HIS A 392 -9.57 -21.90 -9.73
C HIS A 392 -10.45 -21.64 -10.95
N GLY A 393 -10.73 -20.35 -11.21
CA GLY A 393 -11.56 -19.95 -12.36
C GLY A 393 -10.96 -20.38 -13.71
N PHE A 394 -9.64 -20.20 -13.87
CA PHE A 394 -8.93 -20.59 -15.08
C PHE A 394 -9.03 -22.09 -15.34
N ASN A 395 -8.77 -22.92 -14.33
CA ASN A 395 -8.80 -24.38 -14.46
C ASN A 395 -10.21 -24.91 -14.68
N LYS A 396 -11.21 -24.40 -13.94
CA LYS A 396 -12.61 -24.80 -14.14
C LYS A 396 -13.14 -24.43 -15.53
N ALA A 397 -12.75 -23.27 -16.07
CA ALA A 397 -13.18 -22.83 -17.39
C ALA A 397 -12.44 -23.55 -18.54
N SER A 398 -11.14 -23.83 -18.38
CA SER A 398 -10.28 -24.39 -19.44
C SER A 398 -10.16 -25.91 -19.41
N GLY A 399 -10.58 -26.56 -18.32
CA GLY A 399 -10.59 -28.01 -18.13
C GLY A 399 -9.25 -28.59 -17.69
N GLU A 400 -9.25 -29.89 -17.35
CA GLU A 400 -8.13 -30.63 -16.74
C GLU A 400 -6.82 -30.56 -17.52
N LYS A 401 -6.87 -30.54 -18.84
CA LYS A 401 -5.67 -30.49 -19.68
C LYS A 401 -4.83 -29.23 -19.42
N ASN A 402 -5.46 -28.13 -19.12
CA ASN A 402 -4.76 -26.88 -18.81
C ASN A 402 -4.35 -26.81 -17.33
N ALA A 403 -5.11 -27.44 -16.43
CA ALA A 403 -4.75 -27.54 -15.01
C ALA A 403 -3.37 -28.19 -14.80
N ALA A 404 -3.02 -29.18 -15.61
CA ALA A 404 -1.71 -29.85 -15.57
C ALA A 404 -0.50 -28.95 -15.98
N ASN A 405 -0.77 -27.74 -16.51
CA ASN A 405 0.28 -26.81 -16.95
C ASN A 405 0.17 -25.41 -16.28
N THR A 406 -0.72 -25.28 -15.30
CA THR A 406 -1.03 -23.98 -14.69
C THR A 406 -0.86 -24.03 -13.18
N VAL A 407 -0.22 -23.02 -12.61
CA VAL A 407 -0.02 -22.87 -11.16
C VAL A 407 -0.35 -21.45 -10.72
N ALA A 408 -0.72 -21.31 -9.44
CA ALA A 408 -0.69 -20.01 -8.76
C ALA A 408 0.57 -19.88 -7.91
N VAL A 409 1.16 -18.69 -7.84
CA VAL A 409 2.21 -18.36 -6.87
C VAL A 409 1.76 -17.21 -6.00
N ILE A 410 1.95 -17.36 -4.67
CA ILE A 410 1.52 -16.37 -3.67
C ILE A 410 2.51 -16.35 -2.50
N GLY A 411 2.86 -15.17 -1.98
CA GLY A 411 3.72 -15.04 -0.80
C GLY A 411 3.00 -15.42 0.49
N ASP A 412 3.75 -15.75 1.54
CA ASP A 412 3.23 -16.12 2.86
C ASP A 412 2.32 -15.05 3.48
N SER A 413 2.75 -13.80 3.50
CA SER A 413 1.94 -12.66 3.98
C SER A 413 0.68 -12.46 3.13
N THR A 414 0.82 -12.49 1.81
CA THR A 414 -0.30 -12.32 0.87
C THR A 414 -1.29 -13.49 0.95
N PHE A 415 -0.80 -14.70 1.23
CA PHE A 415 -1.64 -15.86 1.48
C PHE A 415 -2.51 -15.65 2.73
N MET A 416 -1.91 -15.15 3.83
CA MET A 416 -2.66 -14.80 5.04
C MET A 416 -3.63 -13.64 4.82
N HIS A 417 -3.29 -12.70 3.94
CA HIS A 417 -4.13 -11.53 3.63
C HIS A 417 -5.45 -11.94 2.96
N SER A 418 -5.39 -12.70 1.87
CA SER A 418 -6.57 -13.05 1.06
C SER A 418 -6.49 -14.42 0.36
N GLY A 419 -5.33 -15.09 0.38
CA GLY A 419 -5.15 -16.36 -0.31
C GLY A 419 -5.87 -17.54 0.36
N VAL A 420 -6.02 -17.51 1.69
CA VAL A 420 -6.69 -18.59 2.45
C VAL A 420 -8.11 -18.82 1.97
N THR A 421 -8.89 -17.75 1.75
CA THR A 421 -10.27 -17.85 1.26
C THR A 421 -10.34 -18.39 -0.16
N GLY A 422 -9.35 -18.04 -1.01
CA GLY A 422 -9.20 -18.62 -2.35
C GLY A 422 -8.89 -20.12 -2.30
N LEU A 423 -8.05 -20.56 -1.34
CA LEU A 423 -7.74 -21.98 -1.15
C LEU A 423 -8.95 -22.76 -0.63
N ILE A 424 -9.73 -22.19 0.28
CA ILE A 424 -11.02 -22.76 0.72
C ILE A 424 -11.95 -22.95 -0.48
N ASN A 425 -12.03 -21.97 -1.38
CA ASN A 425 -12.85 -22.06 -2.58
C ASN A 425 -12.39 -23.18 -3.52
N ILE A 426 -11.08 -23.37 -3.68
CA ILE A 426 -10.49 -24.49 -4.45
C ILE A 426 -10.90 -25.83 -3.83
N ALA A 427 -10.74 -25.99 -2.51
CA ALA A 427 -11.08 -27.23 -1.80
C ALA A 427 -12.58 -27.50 -1.84
N TYR A 428 -13.41 -26.51 -1.52
CA TYR A 428 -14.87 -26.64 -1.49
C TYR A 428 -15.48 -27.02 -2.84
N ASN A 429 -14.92 -26.48 -3.93
CA ASN A 429 -15.40 -26.75 -5.29
C ASN A 429 -14.60 -27.84 -6.01
N GLU A 430 -13.74 -28.58 -5.31
CA GLU A 430 -12.97 -29.71 -5.85
C GLU A 430 -12.27 -29.37 -7.17
N SER A 431 -11.44 -28.34 -7.15
CA SER A 431 -10.71 -27.90 -8.33
C SER A 431 -9.31 -28.51 -8.38
N THR A 432 -9.00 -29.28 -9.39
CA THR A 432 -7.64 -29.74 -9.68
C THR A 432 -6.74 -28.52 -9.95
N SER A 433 -6.09 -28.02 -8.90
CA SER A 433 -5.31 -26.80 -8.94
C SER A 433 -4.10 -26.90 -8.00
N THR A 434 -2.93 -26.51 -8.50
CA THR A 434 -1.69 -26.47 -7.71
C THR A 434 -1.34 -25.05 -7.30
N VAL A 435 -1.37 -24.76 -6.00
CA VAL A 435 -1.00 -23.48 -5.42
C VAL A 435 0.40 -23.56 -4.83
N ILE A 436 1.26 -22.59 -5.11
CA ILE A 436 2.63 -22.53 -4.57
C ILE A 436 2.73 -21.34 -3.62
N ILE A 437 2.92 -21.62 -2.33
CA ILE A 437 3.12 -20.59 -1.30
C ILE A 437 4.62 -20.31 -1.19
N LEU A 438 5.02 -19.08 -1.37
CA LEU A 438 6.40 -18.59 -1.26
C LEU A 438 6.65 -18.11 0.16
N ASP A 439 7.04 -19.02 1.05
CA ASP A 439 7.34 -18.73 2.46
C ASP A 439 8.77 -18.22 2.61
N ASN A 440 8.92 -16.90 2.67
CA ASN A 440 10.20 -16.25 2.94
C ASN A 440 10.30 -15.67 4.37
N SER A 441 9.32 -15.96 5.22
CA SER A 441 9.25 -15.59 6.63
C SER A 441 9.28 -14.09 6.88
N ILE A 442 8.76 -13.25 5.96
CA ILE A 442 8.68 -11.80 6.12
C ILE A 442 7.78 -11.15 5.04
N THR A 443 7.16 -10.03 5.35
CA THR A 443 6.50 -9.16 4.38
C THR A 443 7.55 -8.25 3.74
N GLY A 444 8.18 -8.71 2.64
CA GLY A 444 9.41 -8.09 2.13
C GLY A 444 9.22 -6.78 1.36
N MET A 445 8.09 -6.61 0.65
CA MET A 445 7.89 -5.51 -0.30
C MET A 445 7.79 -4.13 0.39
N THR A 446 7.20 -4.06 1.57
CA THR A 446 6.87 -2.83 2.29
C THR A 446 7.89 -2.44 3.37
N GLY A 447 9.01 -3.17 3.48
CA GLY A 447 10.08 -2.84 4.43
C GLY A 447 10.40 -3.92 5.47
N HIS A 448 10.06 -5.18 5.21
CA HIS A 448 10.35 -6.34 6.08
C HIS A 448 9.51 -6.35 7.38
N GLN A 449 8.21 -6.12 7.28
CA GLN A 449 7.29 -6.23 8.41
C GLN A 449 7.00 -7.68 8.78
N GLN A 450 6.74 -7.90 10.06
CA GLN A 450 6.27 -9.19 10.57
C GLN A 450 4.84 -9.47 10.06
N ASN A 451 4.52 -10.76 9.97
CA ASN A 451 3.19 -11.24 9.57
C ASN A 451 2.82 -12.51 10.36
N PRO A 452 1.59 -13.02 10.31
CA PRO A 452 1.16 -14.15 11.13
C PRO A 452 2.01 -15.43 10.99
N THR A 453 2.80 -15.58 9.93
CA THR A 453 3.65 -16.76 9.70
C THR A 453 5.07 -16.62 10.23
N THR A 454 5.45 -15.45 10.77
CA THR A 454 6.83 -15.18 11.22
C THR A 454 7.08 -15.58 12.67
N GLY A 455 6.06 -15.55 13.54
CA GLY A 455 6.16 -15.82 14.97
C GLY A 455 6.59 -14.62 15.81
N PHE A 456 6.52 -13.42 15.26
CA PHE A 456 6.80 -12.16 15.94
C PHE A 456 5.71 -11.13 15.65
N ASN A 457 5.39 -10.30 16.64
CA ASN A 457 4.47 -9.19 16.51
C ASN A 457 5.15 -7.92 15.93
N LEU A 458 4.41 -6.83 15.77
CA LEU A 458 4.91 -5.55 15.27
C LEU A 458 6.12 -5.03 16.06
N LYS A 459 6.15 -5.20 17.38
CA LYS A 459 7.23 -4.74 18.26
C LYS A 459 8.44 -5.69 18.29
N GLY A 460 8.35 -6.83 17.59
CA GLY A 460 9.39 -7.86 17.55
C GLY A 460 9.34 -8.85 18.73
N ASP A 461 8.28 -8.81 19.53
CA ASP A 461 8.09 -9.80 20.61
C ASP A 461 7.63 -11.13 20.02
N PRO A 462 8.04 -12.27 20.59
CA PRO A 462 7.55 -13.58 20.22
C PRO A 462 6.02 -13.68 20.37
N CYS A 463 5.36 -14.25 19.36
CA CYS A 463 3.92 -14.50 19.37
C CYS A 463 3.58 -15.83 18.68
N THR A 464 2.30 -16.19 18.66
CA THR A 464 1.85 -17.39 17.98
C THR A 464 2.16 -17.33 16.50
N LYS A 465 2.88 -18.33 16.00
CA LYS A 465 3.17 -18.52 14.59
C LYS A 465 2.09 -19.41 13.95
N ILE A 466 1.50 -18.94 12.87
CA ILE A 466 0.58 -19.75 12.07
C ILE A 466 1.39 -20.76 11.25
N ASP A 467 1.05 -22.04 11.41
CA ASP A 467 1.61 -23.14 10.62
C ASP A 467 0.88 -23.25 9.28
N LEU A 468 1.58 -22.96 8.20
CA LEU A 468 1.01 -22.98 6.85
C LEU A 468 0.62 -24.40 6.40
N GLU A 469 1.39 -25.43 6.79
CA GLU A 469 1.08 -26.83 6.44
C GLU A 469 -0.20 -27.27 7.13
N ALA A 470 -0.27 -27.06 8.46
CA ALA A 470 -1.45 -27.37 9.24
C ALA A 470 -2.69 -26.60 8.74
N LEU A 471 -2.53 -25.32 8.38
CA LEU A 471 -3.61 -24.51 7.85
C LEU A 471 -4.13 -25.05 6.50
N CYS A 472 -3.22 -25.40 5.59
CA CYS A 472 -3.61 -25.98 4.29
C CYS A 472 -4.37 -27.32 4.48
N HIS A 473 -3.92 -28.17 5.40
CA HIS A 473 -4.65 -29.40 5.72
C HIS A 473 -6.01 -29.12 6.37
N ALA A 474 -6.09 -28.15 7.28
CA ALA A 474 -7.34 -27.78 7.96
C ALA A 474 -8.43 -27.27 7.00
N VAL A 475 -8.06 -26.64 5.90
CA VAL A 475 -9.01 -26.18 4.88
C VAL A 475 -9.33 -27.25 3.82
N GLY A 476 -8.84 -28.50 3.99
CA GLY A 476 -9.22 -29.64 3.18
C GLY A 476 -8.21 -30.07 2.10
N ILE A 477 -7.05 -29.45 2.02
CA ILE A 477 -6.00 -29.86 1.07
C ILE A 477 -5.24 -31.07 1.65
N ARG A 478 -5.33 -32.22 0.98
CA ARG A 478 -4.63 -33.43 1.39
C ARG A 478 -3.16 -33.46 0.96
N ARG A 479 -2.86 -32.89 -0.19
CA ARG A 479 -1.53 -32.87 -0.79
C ARG A 479 -0.84 -31.55 -0.47
N VAL A 480 -0.01 -31.55 0.56
CA VAL A 480 0.81 -30.42 0.98
C VAL A 480 2.27 -30.85 0.99
N ARG A 481 3.14 -30.14 0.26
CA ARG A 481 4.55 -30.48 0.15
C ARG A 481 5.43 -29.27 0.42
N VAL A 482 6.44 -29.42 1.25
CA VAL A 482 7.45 -28.39 1.51
C VAL A 482 8.70 -28.66 0.68
N VAL A 483 9.24 -27.62 0.04
CA VAL A 483 10.50 -27.70 -0.74
C VAL A 483 11.42 -26.54 -0.39
N ASP A 484 12.73 -26.78 -0.45
CA ASP A 484 13.73 -25.73 -0.40
C ASP A 484 13.97 -25.18 -1.82
N PRO A 485 13.68 -23.90 -2.10
CA PRO A 485 13.88 -23.32 -3.42
C PRO A 485 15.34 -23.23 -3.87
N TYR A 486 16.30 -23.50 -2.99
CA TYR A 486 17.70 -23.63 -3.39
C TYR A 486 18.06 -25.02 -3.95
N ASP A 487 17.18 -26.02 -3.85
CA ASP A 487 17.31 -27.30 -4.51
C ASP A 487 16.43 -27.33 -5.79
N LEU A 488 17.07 -27.10 -6.94
CA LEU A 488 16.36 -27.06 -8.22
C LEU A 488 15.75 -28.43 -8.61
N ALA A 489 16.39 -29.53 -8.19
CA ALA A 489 15.92 -30.88 -8.51
C ALA A 489 14.68 -31.22 -7.67
N ALA A 490 14.70 -30.90 -6.38
CA ALA A 490 13.55 -31.09 -5.49
C ALA A 490 12.35 -30.22 -5.95
N CYS A 491 12.59 -28.97 -6.33
CA CYS A 491 11.55 -28.08 -6.88
C CYS A 491 10.95 -28.66 -8.18
N ASP A 492 11.77 -29.08 -9.12
CA ASP A 492 11.32 -29.64 -10.41
C ASP A 492 10.49 -30.91 -10.20
N LYS A 493 10.93 -31.78 -9.28
CA LYS A 493 10.22 -33.01 -8.90
C LYS A 493 8.86 -32.69 -8.29
N ALA A 494 8.82 -31.82 -7.27
CA ALA A 494 7.59 -31.46 -6.58
C ALA A 494 6.56 -30.84 -7.54
N VAL A 495 6.97 -29.88 -8.35
CA VAL A 495 6.08 -29.24 -9.33
C VAL A 495 5.47 -30.26 -10.29
N LYS A 496 6.27 -31.19 -10.84
CA LYS A 496 5.77 -32.21 -11.75
C LYS A 496 4.83 -33.21 -11.09
N GLU A 497 5.13 -33.63 -9.88
CA GLU A 497 4.30 -34.61 -9.14
C GLU A 497 2.97 -34.02 -8.72
N GLU A 498 2.95 -32.73 -8.29
CA GLU A 498 1.71 -32.08 -7.89
C GLU A 498 0.84 -31.68 -9.09
N LEU A 499 1.42 -31.29 -10.21
CA LEU A 499 0.69 -31.03 -11.46
C LEU A 499 0.11 -32.31 -12.11
N ALA A 500 0.68 -33.48 -11.83
CA ALA A 500 0.18 -34.76 -12.30
C ALA A 500 -0.92 -35.34 -11.42
N ALA A 501 -1.21 -34.73 -10.26
CA ALA A 501 -2.22 -35.20 -9.33
C ALA A 501 -3.62 -34.72 -9.78
N ASP A 502 -4.61 -35.59 -9.63
CA ASP A 502 -6.02 -35.33 -9.96
C ASP A 502 -6.80 -34.81 -8.74
N GLU A 503 -6.19 -33.97 -7.95
CA GLU A 503 -6.78 -33.32 -6.77
C GLU A 503 -6.04 -32.01 -6.47
N PRO A 504 -6.68 -31.08 -5.69
CA PRO A 504 -6.01 -29.84 -5.29
C PRO A 504 -4.76 -30.10 -4.47
N SER A 505 -3.71 -29.33 -4.72
CA SER A 505 -2.43 -29.48 -4.04
C SER A 505 -1.79 -28.13 -3.69
N VAL A 506 -0.94 -28.15 -2.66
CA VAL A 506 -0.14 -26.99 -2.23
C VAL A 506 1.33 -27.38 -2.15
N ILE A 507 2.19 -26.55 -2.76
CA ILE A 507 3.64 -26.60 -2.57
C ILE A 507 4.04 -25.38 -1.74
N ILE A 508 4.71 -25.60 -0.61
CA ILE A 508 5.27 -24.53 0.21
C ILE A 508 6.77 -24.43 -0.10
N SER A 509 7.14 -23.40 -0.86
CA SER A 509 8.54 -23.09 -1.18
C SER A 509 9.13 -22.28 -0.03
N ARG A 510 9.79 -22.96 0.93
CA ARG A 510 10.19 -22.39 2.22
C ARG A 510 11.67 -22.14 2.33
N ARG A 511 12.04 -20.88 2.43
CA ARG A 511 13.39 -20.42 2.82
C ARG A 511 13.34 -18.95 3.23
N PRO A 512 13.94 -18.56 4.37
CA PRO A 512 13.95 -17.17 4.84
C PRO A 512 14.54 -16.22 3.80
N CYS A 513 14.01 -14.99 3.75
CA CYS A 513 14.54 -13.92 2.91
C CYS A 513 16.03 -13.70 3.18
N ALA A 514 16.82 -13.64 2.12
CA ALA A 514 18.27 -13.46 2.20
C ALA A 514 18.72 -12.16 2.87
N LEU A 515 17.83 -11.17 2.99
CA LEU A 515 18.12 -9.87 3.62
C LEU A 515 17.83 -9.84 5.12
N LEU A 516 17.30 -10.92 5.70
CA LEU A 516 17.04 -10.97 7.14
C LEU A 516 18.35 -11.06 7.92
N LYS A 517 18.48 -10.24 8.97
CA LYS A 517 19.74 -10.08 9.75
C LYS A 517 20.25 -11.38 10.38
N TYR A 518 19.35 -12.33 10.67
CA TYR A 518 19.75 -13.61 11.27
C TYR A 518 20.16 -14.67 10.24
N VAL A 519 19.93 -14.44 8.95
CA VAL A 519 20.33 -15.36 7.88
C VAL A 519 21.85 -15.27 7.68
N ARG A 520 22.52 -16.41 7.82
CA ARG A 520 23.96 -16.53 7.58
C ARG A 520 24.21 -16.99 6.15
N HIS A 521 25.14 -16.33 5.48
CA HIS A 521 25.54 -16.66 4.10
C HIS A 521 26.87 -17.40 4.10
N PRO A 522 27.03 -18.47 3.25
CA PRO A 522 28.27 -19.21 3.15
C PRO A 522 29.46 -18.38 2.63
N GLY A 523 29.19 -17.24 2.00
CA GLY A 523 30.18 -16.42 1.32
C GLY A 523 30.14 -16.62 -0.21
N PRO A 524 30.87 -15.78 -0.94
CA PRO A 524 30.82 -15.78 -2.41
C PRO A 524 31.27 -17.11 -3.02
N ILE A 525 30.61 -17.50 -4.11
CA ILE A 525 31.02 -18.64 -4.92
C ILE A 525 32.28 -18.23 -5.75
N GLU A 526 33.30 -19.06 -5.72
CA GLU A 526 34.46 -18.87 -6.55
C GLU A 526 34.17 -19.16 -8.03
N ALA A 527 34.46 -18.21 -8.90
CA ALA A 527 34.43 -18.42 -10.35
C ALA A 527 35.77 -18.95 -10.84
N LYS A 528 35.75 -20.00 -11.67
CA LYS A 528 36.90 -20.60 -12.35
C LYS A 528 36.80 -20.31 -13.85
N PRO A 529 37.24 -19.11 -14.32
CA PRO A 529 37.03 -18.70 -15.70
C PRO A 529 37.68 -19.63 -16.73
N GLU A 530 38.76 -20.32 -16.36
CA GLU A 530 39.44 -21.31 -17.19
C GLU A 530 38.55 -22.52 -17.54
N LYS A 531 37.63 -22.90 -16.66
CA LYS A 531 36.66 -23.97 -16.89
C LYS A 531 35.40 -23.48 -17.63
N CYS A 532 35.21 -22.16 -17.72
CA CYS A 532 34.02 -21.60 -18.33
C CYS A 532 34.06 -21.68 -19.85
N VAL A 533 33.06 -22.28 -20.45
CA VAL A 533 32.88 -22.39 -21.91
C VAL A 533 31.96 -21.34 -22.52
N GLY A 534 31.51 -20.35 -21.71
CA GLY A 534 30.67 -19.26 -22.19
C GLY A 534 29.22 -19.65 -22.51
N CYS A 535 28.71 -20.78 -22.02
CA CYS A 535 27.38 -21.30 -22.36
C CYS A 535 26.21 -20.47 -21.78
N LYS A 536 26.49 -19.54 -20.87
CA LYS A 536 25.54 -18.62 -20.22
C LYS A 536 24.37 -19.28 -19.46
N SER A 537 24.45 -20.59 -19.15
CA SER A 537 23.39 -21.31 -18.42
C SER A 537 23.13 -20.68 -17.05
N CYS A 538 24.16 -20.22 -16.33
CA CYS A 538 24.05 -19.52 -15.06
C CYS A 538 23.32 -18.17 -15.16
N MET A 539 23.40 -17.48 -16.32
CA MET A 539 22.73 -16.20 -16.56
C MET A 539 21.19 -16.32 -16.61
N LYS A 540 20.66 -17.53 -16.88
CA LYS A 540 19.22 -17.79 -16.91
C LYS A 540 18.54 -17.57 -15.56
N LEU A 541 19.32 -17.54 -14.48
CA LEU A 541 18.82 -17.20 -13.14
C LEU A 541 18.56 -15.70 -12.97
N GLY A 542 19.20 -14.83 -13.77
CA GLY A 542 19.10 -13.38 -13.62
C GLY A 542 19.68 -12.84 -12.30
N CYS A 543 20.64 -13.54 -11.71
CA CYS A 543 21.27 -13.11 -10.45
C CYS A 543 22.15 -11.89 -10.68
N PRO A 544 21.98 -10.77 -9.91
CA PRO A 544 22.78 -9.56 -10.11
C PRO A 544 24.26 -9.74 -9.77
N ALA A 545 24.61 -10.78 -9.00
CA ALA A 545 26.00 -11.11 -8.69
C ALA A 545 26.73 -11.86 -9.82
N ILE A 546 26.06 -12.19 -10.94
CA ILE A 546 26.66 -12.95 -12.04
C ILE A 546 26.74 -12.09 -13.29
N SER A 547 27.92 -12.00 -13.85
CA SER A 547 28.17 -11.34 -15.14
C SER A 547 29.01 -12.24 -16.07
N VAL A 548 29.10 -11.86 -17.34
CA VAL A 548 29.97 -12.52 -18.33
C VAL A 548 30.79 -11.44 -19.00
N MET A 549 32.11 -11.50 -18.82
CA MET A 549 33.07 -10.60 -19.44
C MET A 549 34.09 -11.41 -20.25
N GLY A 550 34.40 -10.99 -21.47
CA GLY A 550 35.29 -11.72 -22.36
C GLY A 550 34.85 -13.18 -22.64
N GLY A 551 33.52 -13.44 -22.63
CA GLY A 551 32.96 -14.79 -22.80
C GLY A 551 33.08 -15.70 -21.57
N LYS A 552 33.57 -15.22 -20.45
CA LYS A 552 33.78 -15.98 -19.21
C LYS A 552 32.89 -15.46 -18.07
N VAL A 553 32.43 -16.39 -17.22
CA VAL A 553 31.63 -16.04 -16.04
C VAL A 553 32.49 -15.32 -15.00
N GLN A 554 31.90 -14.30 -14.39
CA GLN A 554 32.45 -13.59 -13.25
C GLN A 554 31.38 -13.49 -12.14
N ILE A 555 31.84 -13.49 -10.89
CA ILE A 555 31.03 -13.33 -9.72
C ILE A 555 31.43 -12.03 -9.01
N ASP A 556 30.45 -11.19 -8.72
CA ASP A 556 30.64 -10.04 -7.84
C ASP A 556 30.63 -10.54 -6.38
N ASN A 557 31.81 -10.53 -5.77
CA ASN A 557 32.01 -11.02 -4.41
C ASN A 557 31.33 -10.14 -3.35
N THR A 558 30.97 -8.90 -3.70
CA THR A 558 30.27 -7.98 -2.76
C THR A 558 28.76 -8.27 -2.72
N LEU A 559 28.22 -8.84 -3.80
CA LEU A 559 26.80 -9.18 -3.92
C LEU A 559 26.51 -10.65 -3.66
N CYS A 560 27.43 -11.55 -3.97
CA CYS A 560 27.20 -13.00 -3.94
C CYS A 560 27.02 -13.51 -2.51
N THR A 561 25.88 -14.16 -2.23
CA THR A 561 25.57 -14.78 -0.92
C THR A 561 26.01 -16.25 -0.81
N GLY A 562 26.47 -16.89 -1.90
CA GLY A 562 26.84 -18.30 -1.90
C GLY A 562 25.67 -19.27 -1.93
N CYS A 563 24.49 -18.87 -2.39
CA CYS A 563 23.28 -19.72 -2.40
C CYS A 563 23.35 -21.01 -3.24
N GLY A 564 24.32 -21.13 -4.13
CA GLY A 564 24.59 -22.37 -4.90
C GLY A 564 23.68 -22.61 -6.11
N LEU A 565 22.66 -21.80 -6.38
CA LEU A 565 21.76 -22.01 -7.52
C LEU A 565 22.48 -22.04 -8.86
N CYS A 566 23.41 -21.11 -9.09
CA CYS A 566 24.17 -21.04 -10.34
C CYS A 566 25.13 -22.22 -10.52
N ARG A 567 25.62 -22.80 -9.41
CA ARG A 567 26.46 -24.01 -9.41
C ARG A 567 25.72 -25.20 -10.02
N GLN A 568 24.45 -25.39 -9.64
CA GLN A 568 23.59 -26.48 -10.14
C GLN A 568 23.36 -26.39 -11.66
N LEU A 569 23.52 -25.21 -12.25
CA LEU A 569 23.39 -25.00 -13.70
C LEU A 569 24.72 -25.06 -14.47
N CYS A 570 25.84 -25.13 -13.76
CA CYS A 570 27.17 -25.12 -14.36
C CYS A 570 27.70 -26.52 -14.62
N HIS A 571 27.37 -27.12 -15.76
CA HIS A 571 27.81 -28.47 -16.16
C HIS A 571 29.32 -28.63 -16.31
N LYS A 572 30.10 -27.54 -16.32
CA LYS A 572 31.55 -27.55 -16.46
C LYS A 572 32.31 -27.29 -15.17
N GLY A 573 31.59 -27.11 -14.04
CA GLY A 573 32.22 -26.85 -12.76
C GLY A 573 32.99 -25.52 -12.69
N ALA A 574 32.58 -24.54 -13.51
CA ALA A 574 33.22 -23.22 -13.53
C ALA A 574 32.76 -22.31 -12.37
N LEU A 575 31.81 -22.74 -11.55
CA LEU A 575 31.24 -22.01 -10.41
C LEU A 575 31.38 -22.86 -9.14
N GLY A 576 32.59 -22.88 -8.56
CA GLY A 576 32.91 -23.47 -7.26
C GLY A 576 32.54 -24.96 -7.10
N GLU A 577 33.01 -25.59 -6.07
CA GLU A 577 32.50 -26.90 -5.64
C GLU A 577 31.21 -26.77 -4.87
#